data_2325c5f533722a2591a85896f0458fd7
#
_entry.id   2325c5f533722a2591a85896f0458fd7
#
_cell.length_a   1.000
_cell.length_b   1.000
_cell.length_c   1.000
_cell.angle_alpha   90.00
_cell.angle_beta   90.00
_cell.angle_gamma   90.00
#
_symmetry.space_group_name_H-M   'P 1'
#
loop_
_entity.id
_entity.type
_entity.pdbx_description
1 polymer ?
#
loop_
_entity_poly.entity_id
_entity_poly.type
_entity_poly.pdbx_seq_one_letter_code
_entity_poly.pdbx_strand_id
1 'polypeptide(L)'
;MPGAVTVDLGDHAPCDPAFPAKAIAHITADKNASAEAPQDLVPFANLMRFFTLGGKGMAPHLLWDPFTGAFAQFFPATSRSKSLDDRPGGTRTNRAGEVVIQIEALFFPHCRVNGRTFARLTDTPCKGWRELNTWVRSWGVPDTWPMGPPTGFTSVRSPGVWRSQGGWYAHAHVPENNHVDPGSWPVFVQAQPNRPGGGPAVRPAFEPFPGASFFLDGRKSPIIAAMHRRLVAEGCDRYQSSGDIEVWGAGDARSYAAWQRKLGFAGSDANGIPGPSSWDRLQVPNV
;
A
#
# COMPACT_ATOMS: atom_id res chain seq x y z
N MET A 1 -2.05 -5.88 -6.14
CA MET A 1 -3.23 -5.05 -5.84
C MET A 1 -4.45 -5.74 -6.44
N PRO A 2 -5.46 -6.13 -5.64
CA PRO A 2 -6.69 -6.71 -6.19
C PRO A 2 -7.35 -5.78 -7.22
N GLY A 3 -7.81 -6.34 -8.35
CA GLY A 3 -8.44 -5.57 -9.43
C GLY A 3 -7.50 -4.75 -10.32
N ALA A 4 -6.21 -4.69 -10.04
CA ALA A 4 -5.25 -4.04 -10.92
C ALA A 4 -4.93 -4.90 -12.15
N VAL A 5 -4.72 -4.25 -13.30
CA VAL A 5 -4.09 -4.89 -14.45
C VAL A 5 -2.63 -5.15 -14.09
N THR A 6 -2.23 -6.42 -14.02
CA THR A 6 -0.85 -6.77 -13.67
C THR A 6 0.01 -6.86 -14.92
N VAL A 7 1.10 -6.10 -14.94
CA VAL A 7 2.15 -6.12 -15.95
C VAL A 7 3.48 -6.26 -15.25
N ASP A 8 3.99 -7.49 -15.17
CA ASP A 8 5.29 -7.72 -14.55
C ASP A 8 6.42 -7.24 -15.46
N LEU A 9 7.17 -6.24 -15.00
CA LEU A 9 8.31 -5.71 -15.78
C LEU A 9 9.60 -6.54 -15.61
N GLY A 10 9.60 -7.57 -14.75
CA GLY A 10 10.82 -8.26 -14.35
C GLY A 10 11.74 -7.34 -13.52
N ASP A 11 13.03 -7.66 -13.49
CA ASP A 11 14.06 -6.86 -12.76
C ASP A 11 13.65 -6.60 -11.30
N HIS A 12 13.20 -7.66 -10.63
CA HIS A 12 12.86 -7.62 -9.22
C HIS A 12 14.13 -7.53 -8.36
N ALA A 13 14.08 -6.69 -7.33
CA ALA A 13 15.14 -6.61 -6.34
C ALA A 13 14.51 -6.38 -4.95
N PRO A 14 14.98 -7.07 -3.91
CA PRO A 14 14.36 -7.00 -2.59
C PRO A 14 14.50 -5.60 -1.98
N CYS A 15 13.51 -5.25 -1.16
CA CYS A 15 13.59 -4.15 -0.23
C CYS A 15 14.45 -4.51 0.98
N ASP A 16 14.81 -3.53 1.80
CA ASP A 16 15.62 -3.70 3.01
C ASP A 16 14.73 -3.67 4.24
N PRO A 17 14.41 -4.83 4.86
CA PRO A 17 13.49 -4.93 5.99
C PRO A 17 14.04 -4.34 7.29
N ALA A 18 15.31 -3.87 7.32
CA ALA A 18 15.85 -3.14 8.45
C ALA A 18 15.19 -1.75 8.64
N PHE A 19 14.43 -1.29 7.65
CA PHE A 19 13.71 -0.03 7.71
C PHE A 19 12.18 -0.25 7.72
N PRO A 20 11.39 0.67 8.32
CA PRO A 20 9.95 0.52 8.39
C PRO A 20 9.26 0.66 7.02
N ALA A 21 8.08 0.04 6.90
CA ALA A 21 7.27 0.04 5.69
C ALA A 21 6.84 1.46 5.28
N LYS A 22 6.91 1.76 3.97
CA LYS A 22 6.59 3.08 3.40
C LYS A 22 5.72 2.99 2.15
N ALA A 23 4.93 4.03 1.92
CA ALA A 23 4.29 4.30 0.64
C ALA A 23 4.66 5.70 0.16
N ILE A 24 4.88 5.86 -1.14
CA ILE A 24 5.31 7.11 -1.75
C ILE A 24 4.24 7.57 -2.74
N ALA A 25 3.78 8.78 -2.54
CA ALA A 25 2.80 9.46 -3.37
C ALA A 25 3.50 10.25 -4.48
N HIS A 26 3.16 9.95 -5.73
CA HIS A 26 3.61 10.65 -6.94
C HIS A 26 2.42 11.08 -7.79
N ILE A 27 2.65 12.05 -8.68
CA ILE A 27 1.76 12.41 -9.78
C ILE A 27 2.54 12.48 -11.09
N THR A 28 1.86 12.25 -12.20
CA THR A 28 2.48 12.16 -13.54
C THR A 28 3.02 13.47 -14.10
N ALA A 29 2.83 14.58 -13.48
CA ALA A 29 3.27 15.92 -13.81
C ALA A 29 3.31 16.27 -15.33
N ASP A 30 2.79 17.44 -15.71
CA ASP A 30 2.94 18.04 -17.03
C ASP A 30 3.41 19.48 -16.88
N LYS A 31 4.54 19.83 -17.52
CA LYS A 31 5.13 21.17 -17.44
C LYS A 31 4.42 22.19 -18.32
N ASN A 32 3.56 21.74 -19.27
CA ASN A 32 2.87 22.61 -20.21
C ASN A 32 1.50 23.06 -19.71
N ALA A 33 0.96 22.39 -18.70
CA ALA A 33 -0.36 22.72 -18.14
C ALA A 33 -0.27 23.88 -17.16
N SER A 34 -1.17 24.85 -17.29
CA SER A 34 -1.36 25.97 -16.36
C SER A 34 -2.85 26.29 -16.21
N ALA A 35 -3.18 27.23 -15.31
CA ALA A 35 -4.56 27.70 -15.15
C ALA A 35 -5.10 28.36 -16.44
N GLU A 36 -4.24 29.09 -17.17
CA GLU A 36 -4.55 29.78 -18.42
C GLU A 36 -4.51 28.86 -19.63
N ALA A 37 -3.73 27.77 -19.55
CA ALA A 37 -3.54 26.81 -20.63
C ALA A 37 -3.68 25.36 -20.11
N PRO A 38 -4.89 24.96 -19.68
CA PRO A 38 -5.11 23.60 -19.20
C PRO A 38 -4.90 22.58 -20.34
N GLN A 39 -4.32 21.44 -20.00
CA GLN A 39 -4.06 20.35 -20.94
C GLN A 39 -4.98 19.15 -20.69
N ASP A 40 -5.35 18.45 -21.75
CA ASP A 40 -6.14 17.22 -21.59
C ASP A 40 -5.30 16.12 -20.92
N LEU A 41 -5.92 15.44 -19.96
CA LEU A 41 -5.28 14.33 -19.29
C LEU A 41 -4.99 13.20 -20.28
N VAL A 42 -3.78 12.66 -20.24
CA VAL A 42 -3.41 11.51 -21.08
C VAL A 42 -4.25 10.29 -20.72
N PRO A 43 -4.66 9.45 -21.70
CA PRO A 43 -5.38 8.23 -21.41
C PRO A 43 -4.57 7.27 -20.53
N PHE A 44 -5.21 6.61 -19.57
CA PHE A 44 -4.61 5.62 -18.67
C PHE A 44 -3.81 4.55 -19.43
N ALA A 45 -4.37 4.03 -20.53
CA ALA A 45 -3.72 3.01 -21.36
C ALA A 45 -2.39 3.51 -21.99
N ASN A 46 -2.31 4.80 -22.33
CA ASN A 46 -1.09 5.38 -22.90
C ASN A 46 0.03 5.45 -21.85
N LEU A 47 -0.29 5.86 -20.62
CA LEU A 47 0.69 5.92 -19.55
C LEU A 47 1.09 4.50 -19.08
N MET A 48 0.16 3.58 -18.99
CA MET A 48 0.46 2.18 -18.73
C MET A 48 1.42 1.62 -19.80
N ARG A 49 1.17 1.90 -21.08
CA ARG A 49 2.07 1.51 -22.17
C ARG A 49 3.44 2.17 -22.06
N PHE A 50 3.50 3.44 -21.68
CA PHE A 50 4.78 4.14 -21.46
C PHE A 50 5.63 3.41 -20.42
N PHE A 51 5.08 3.08 -19.25
CA PHE A 51 5.80 2.35 -18.20
C PHE A 51 6.17 0.91 -18.60
N THR A 52 5.50 0.32 -19.56
CA THR A 52 5.85 -1.03 -20.07
C THR A 52 6.90 -1.01 -21.17
N LEU A 53 7.16 0.13 -21.81
CA LEU A 53 8.10 0.29 -22.92
C LEU A 53 9.25 1.24 -22.56
N GLY A 54 9.20 2.48 -23.04
CA GLY A 54 10.27 3.46 -22.90
C GLY A 54 10.48 3.97 -21.47
N GLY A 55 9.43 3.96 -20.64
CA GLY A 55 9.45 4.44 -19.25
C GLY A 55 9.75 3.37 -18.19
N LYS A 56 10.16 2.17 -18.56
CA LYS A 56 10.48 1.06 -17.61
C LYS A 56 11.46 1.48 -16.51
N GLY A 57 12.40 2.35 -16.83
CA GLY A 57 13.42 2.84 -15.89
C GLY A 57 12.90 3.79 -14.81
N MET A 58 11.63 4.21 -14.89
CA MET A 58 10.98 5.10 -13.91
C MET A 58 9.61 4.57 -13.47
N ALA A 59 9.29 3.30 -13.76
CA ALA A 59 7.98 2.73 -13.46
C ALA A 59 7.74 2.59 -11.94
N PRO A 60 6.55 2.99 -11.43
CA PRO A 60 6.13 2.82 -10.05
C PRO A 60 5.75 1.36 -9.75
N HIS A 61 5.32 1.07 -8.52
CA HIS A 61 4.60 -0.17 -8.23
C HIS A 61 3.21 -0.14 -8.85
N LEU A 62 2.50 0.96 -8.65
CA LEU A 62 1.13 1.17 -9.11
C LEU A 62 1.00 2.46 -9.91
N LEU A 63 0.28 2.38 -11.01
CA LEU A 63 -0.39 3.51 -11.65
C LEU A 63 -1.85 3.50 -11.18
N TRP A 64 -2.34 4.65 -10.71
CA TRP A 64 -3.71 4.87 -10.26
C TRP A 64 -4.38 5.98 -11.06
N ASP A 65 -5.55 5.70 -11.61
CA ASP A 65 -6.41 6.71 -12.23
C ASP A 65 -7.48 7.19 -11.22
N PRO A 66 -7.36 8.41 -10.66
CA PRO A 66 -8.29 8.93 -9.67
C PRO A 66 -9.67 9.30 -10.25
N PHE A 67 -9.82 9.32 -11.56
CA PHE A 67 -11.10 9.63 -12.22
C PHE A 67 -11.97 8.40 -12.43
N THR A 68 -11.34 7.27 -12.76
CA THR A 68 -12.05 6.00 -13.05
C THR A 68 -11.94 4.98 -11.93
N GLY A 69 -10.88 5.04 -11.11
CA GLY A 69 -10.52 4.03 -10.11
C GLY A 69 -9.74 2.85 -10.71
N ALA A 70 -9.24 2.98 -11.94
CA ALA A 70 -8.43 1.95 -12.57
C ALA A 70 -7.01 1.89 -11.98
N PHE A 71 -6.44 0.69 -11.92
CA PHE A 71 -5.08 0.42 -11.47
C PHE A 71 -4.31 -0.44 -12.44
N ALA A 72 -3.01 -0.16 -12.59
CA ALA A 72 -2.04 -1.07 -13.17
C ALA A 72 -0.90 -1.31 -12.18
N GLN A 73 -0.44 -2.54 -12.06
CA GLN A 73 0.66 -2.94 -11.18
C GLN A 73 1.84 -3.45 -11.99
N PHE A 74 3.03 -2.86 -11.77
CA PHE A 74 4.26 -3.14 -12.53
C PHE A 74 5.30 -3.93 -11.74
N PHE A 75 5.27 -3.88 -10.42
CA PHE A 75 6.17 -4.62 -9.54
C PHE A 75 5.40 -5.21 -8.36
N PRO A 76 5.82 -6.37 -7.83
CA PRO A 76 5.36 -6.86 -6.52
C PRO A 76 5.69 -5.84 -5.42
N ALA A 77 4.83 -5.70 -4.41
CA ALA A 77 5.07 -4.76 -3.31
C ALA A 77 6.38 -5.03 -2.54
N THR A 78 6.85 -6.28 -2.54
CA THR A 78 8.09 -6.73 -1.89
C THR A 78 9.36 -6.46 -2.70
N SER A 79 9.21 -6.01 -3.95
CA SER A 79 10.33 -5.57 -4.78
C SER A 79 10.51 -4.06 -4.67
N ARG A 80 11.69 -3.56 -5.03
CA ARG A 80 11.82 -2.14 -5.36
C ARG A 80 11.06 -1.82 -6.65
N SER A 81 10.60 -0.59 -6.80
CA SER A 81 10.23 -0.02 -8.09
C SER A 81 11.21 1.10 -8.48
N LYS A 82 10.92 1.89 -9.51
CA LYS A 82 11.93 2.74 -10.16
C LYS A 82 11.58 4.23 -10.22
N SER A 83 10.52 4.69 -9.55
CA SER A 83 10.15 6.11 -9.54
C SER A 83 10.93 6.96 -8.54
N LEU A 84 11.87 6.38 -7.81
CA LEU A 84 12.79 7.10 -6.92
C LEU A 84 14.23 6.89 -7.34
N ASP A 85 15.01 7.97 -7.34
CA ASP A 85 16.47 7.90 -7.46
C ASP A 85 17.07 7.25 -6.20
N ASP A 86 17.98 6.29 -6.41
CA ASP A 86 18.74 5.62 -5.36
C ASP A 86 20.23 5.79 -5.67
N ARG A 87 20.82 6.87 -5.17
CA ARG A 87 22.19 7.28 -5.53
C ARG A 87 23.24 6.37 -4.91
N PRO A 88 24.25 5.94 -5.66
CA PRO A 88 25.38 5.20 -5.10
C PRO A 88 26.06 5.96 -3.97
N GLY A 89 26.22 5.33 -2.80
CA GLY A 89 26.84 5.94 -1.63
C GLY A 89 25.98 6.94 -0.87
N GLY A 90 24.76 7.24 -1.38
CA GLY A 90 23.81 8.15 -0.75
C GLY A 90 22.87 7.46 0.24
N THR A 91 21.83 8.21 0.65
CA THR A 91 20.73 7.67 1.45
C THR A 91 19.90 6.74 0.58
N ARG A 92 19.75 5.49 1.02
CA ARG A 92 18.92 4.53 0.31
C ARG A 92 17.46 4.99 0.31
N THR A 93 16.80 4.96 -0.84
CA THR A 93 15.44 5.48 -1.04
C THR A 93 14.47 4.41 -1.53
N ASN A 94 14.66 3.84 -2.71
CA ASN A 94 13.71 2.93 -3.33
C ASN A 94 13.63 1.52 -2.68
N ARG A 95 14.49 1.24 -1.70
CA ARG A 95 14.59 -0.04 -0.97
C ARG A 95 14.53 0.09 0.54
N ALA A 96 14.54 1.30 1.09
CA ALA A 96 14.64 1.53 2.54
C ALA A 96 13.30 1.34 3.25
N GLY A 97 12.84 0.10 3.34
CA GLY A 97 11.60 -0.32 4.01
C GLY A 97 11.37 -1.82 3.88
N GLU A 98 10.59 -2.41 4.79
CA GLU A 98 9.99 -3.74 4.56
C GLU A 98 9.31 -3.79 3.18
N VAL A 99 8.65 -2.69 2.85
CA VAL A 99 8.18 -2.32 1.50
C VAL A 99 8.41 -0.82 1.28
N VAL A 100 8.59 -0.40 0.02
CA VAL A 100 8.60 1.01 -0.39
C VAL A 100 7.68 1.14 -1.60
N ILE A 101 6.38 1.14 -1.33
CA ILE A 101 5.34 1.10 -2.36
C ILE A 101 5.22 2.48 -3.01
N GLN A 102 5.55 2.60 -4.29
CA GLN A 102 5.51 3.84 -5.05
C GLN A 102 4.23 3.86 -5.91
N ILE A 103 3.41 4.88 -5.72
CA ILE A 103 2.12 5.04 -6.39
C ILE A 103 2.16 6.31 -7.26
N GLU A 104 1.98 6.12 -8.56
CA GLU A 104 1.83 7.19 -9.53
C GLU A 104 0.35 7.46 -9.77
N ALA A 105 -0.17 8.60 -9.31
CA ALA A 105 -1.51 9.02 -9.67
C ALA A 105 -1.49 9.67 -11.06
N LEU A 106 -2.35 9.21 -11.96
CA LEU A 106 -2.57 9.80 -13.29
C LEU A 106 -3.23 11.16 -13.12
N PHE A 107 -2.42 12.17 -12.88
CA PHE A 107 -2.84 13.54 -12.60
C PHE A 107 -1.68 14.53 -12.81
N PHE A 108 -2.00 15.70 -13.27
CA PHE A 108 -1.13 16.89 -13.17
C PHE A 108 -2.00 18.11 -12.90
N PRO A 109 -1.48 19.15 -12.20
CA PRO A 109 -2.21 20.39 -11.98
C PRO A 109 -2.71 21.00 -13.27
N HIS A 110 -3.98 21.44 -13.26
CA HIS A 110 -4.68 21.99 -14.42
C HIS A 110 -4.92 20.99 -15.57
N CYS A 111 -4.91 19.69 -15.26
CA CYS A 111 -5.39 18.69 -16.22
C CYS A 111 -6.89 18.87 -16.48
N ARG A 112 -7.30 18.59 -17.72
CA ARG A 112 -8.70 18.68 -18.15
C ARG A 112 -9.26 17.28 -18.44
N VAL A 113 -10.39 16.96 -17.84
CA VAL A 113 -11.12 15.70 -18.03
C VAL A 113 -12.60 16.04 -18.27
N ASN A 114 -13.16 15.56 -19.38
CA ASN A 114 -14.55 15.83 -19.77
C ASN A 114 -14.91 17.32 -19.71
N GLY A 115 -14.03 18.19 -20.20
CA GLY A 115 -14.21 19.65 -20.24
C GLY A 115 -14.01 20.36 -18.90
N ARG A 116 -13.79 19.66 -17.80
CA ARG A 116 -13.52 20.24 -16.48
C ARG A 116 -12.04 20.23 -16.17
N THR A 117 -11.51 21.33 -15.65
CA THR A 117 -10.12 21.49 -15.20
C THR A 117 -10.00 21.22 -13.70
N PHE A 118 -8.91 20.57 -13.28
CA PHE A 118 -8.62 20.22 -11.90
C PHE A 118 -7.26 20.77 -11.49
N ALA A 119 -7.26 21.63 -10.47
CA ALA A 119 -6.03 22.27 -9.99
C ALA A 119 -5.22 21.36 -9.05
N ARG A 120 -5.91 20.52 -8.26
CA ARG A 120 -5.29 19.63 -7.29
C ARG A 120 -5.82 18.20 -7.47
N LEU A 121 -4.99 17.21 -7.12
CA LEU A 121 -5.42 15.81 -7.11
C LEU A 121 -6.67 15.60 -6.24
N THR A 122 -6.74 16.29 -5.11
CA THR A 122 -7.88 16.22 -4.17
C THR A 122 -9.18 16.85 -4.71
N ASP A 123 -9.13 17.56 -5.82
CA ASP A 123 -10.32 18.11 -6.49
C ASP A 123 -10.96 17.08 -7.45
N THR A 124 -10.23 15.97 -7.73
CA THR A 124 -10.73 14.84 -8.54
C THR A 124 -11.68 13.98 -7.72
N PRO A 125 -12.44 13.05 -8.34
CA PRO A 125 -13.27 12.10 -7.59
C PRO A 125 -12.51 11.18 -6.64
N CYS A 126 -11.18 11.06 -6.76
CA CYS A 126 -10.33 10.15 -6.01
C CYS A 126 -10.88 8.71 -5.95
N LYS A 127 -11.51 8.25 -7.06
CA LYS A 127 -12.05 6.89 -7.15
C LYS A 127 -10.95 5.86 -6.94
N GLY A 128 -11.26 4.80 -6.18
CA GLY A 128 -10.30 3.74 -5.86
C GLY A 128 -9.34 4.09 -4.70
N TRP A 129 -9.40 5.30 -4.13
CA TRP A 129 -8.51 5.67 -3.03
C TRP A 129 -8.66 4.75 -1.81
N ARG A 130 -9.88 4.38 -1.46
CA ARG A 130 -10.13 3.46 -0.35
C ARG A 130 -9.49 2.09 -0.57
N GLU A 131 -9.67 1.53 -1.76
CA GLU A 131 -9.11 0.25 -2.17
C GLU A 131 -7.58 0.28 -2.19
N LEU A 132 -7.01 1.37 -2.73
CA LEU A 132 -5.58 1.62 -2.75
C LEU A 132 -5.01 1.68 -1.33
N ASN A 133 -5.57 2.53 -0.46
CA ASN A 133 -5.05 2.68 0.90
C ASN A 133 -5.25 1.41 1.73
N THR A 134 -6.35 0.68 1.54
CA THR A 134 -6.56 -0.63 2.19
C THR A 134 -5.48 -1.63 1.78
N TRP A 135 -5.14 -1.67 0.49
CA TRP A 135 -4.06 -2.53 0.01
C TRP A 135 -2.69 -2.09 0.53
N VAL A 136 -2.39 -0.80 0.57
CA VAL A 136 -1.14 -0.27 1.14
C VAL A 136 -1.01 -0.62 2.62
N ARG A 137 -2.08 -0.48 3.40
CA ARG A 137 -2.11 -0.92 4.81
C ARG A 137 -1.82 -2.40 4.98
N SER A 138 -2.29 -3.26 4.06
CA SER A 138 -2.05 -4.70 4.13
C SER A 138 -0.56 -5.09 4.04
N TRP A 139 0.29 -4.14 3.66
CA TRP A 139 1.74 -4.25 3.64
C TRP A 139 2.42 -3.61 4.85
N GLY A 140 1.67 -3.29 5.92
CA GLY A 140 2.21 -2.73 7.15
C GLY A 140 2.51 -1.23 7.11
N VAL A 141 2.09 -0.52 6.07
CA VAL A 141 2.28 0.95 5.99
C VAL A 141 1.21 1.64 6.84
N PRO A 142 1.58 2.40 7.89
CA PRO A 142 0.60 3.10 8.72
C PRO A 142 0.03 4.33 8.01
N ASP A 143 -1.22 4.69 8.37
CA ASP A 143 -1.92 5.89 7.90
C ASP A 143 -1.39 7.17 8.56
N THR A 144 -0.12 7.42 8.38
CA THR A 144 0.55 8.61 8.92
C THR A 144 1.41 9.26 7.85
N TRP A 145 1.60 10.55 7.95
CA TRP A 145 2.56 11.32 7.18
C TRP A 145 3.69 11.76 8.12
N PRO A 146 4.81 11.05 8.21
CA PRO A 146 5.90 11.41 9.14
C PRO A 146 6.49 12.81 8.90
N MET A 147 6.37 13.32 7.67
CA MET A 147 6.84 14.65 7.27
C MET A 147 5.69 15.68 7.15
N GLY A 148 4.47 15.33 7.61
CA GLY A 148 3.24 16.05 7.32
C GLY A 148 2.65 15.70 5.94
N PRO A 149 1.33 15.90 5.73
CA PRO A 149 0.70 15.68 4.42
C PRO A 149 1.25 16.66 3.38
N PRO A 150 1.28 16.30 2.08
CA PRO A 150 1.71 17.22 1.04
C PRO A 150 0.74 18.41 0.92
N THR A 151 1.26 19.62 1.11
CA THR A 151 0.52 20.89 1.03
C THR A 151 1.21 21.84 0.06
N GLY A 152 1.09 21.57 -1.23
CA GLY A 152 1.79 22.30 -2.27
C GLY A 152 3.09 21.60 -2.72
N PHE A 153 3.72 22.19 -3.73
CA PHE A 153 4.92 21.64 -4.37
C PHE A 153 6.18 22.16 -3.68
N THR A 154 6.33 21.83 -2.39
CA THR A 154 7.47 22.27 -1.57
C THR A 154 8.22 21.07 -1.00
N SER A 155 9.54 21.10 -1.13
CA SER A 155 10.41 20.07 -0.55
C SER A 155 10.54 20.21 0.95
N VAL A 156 10.27 19.11 1.66
CA VAL A 156 10.58 18.97 3.09
C VAL A 156 11.25 17.61 3.27
N ARG A 157 12.55 17.58 3.52
CA ARG A 157 13.33 16.33 3.58
C ARG A 157 14.08 16.20 4.90
N SER A 158 13.95 15.03 5.53
CA SER A 158 14.71 14.66 6.73
C SER A 158 15.21 13.22 6.60
N PRO A 159 16.50 13.01 6.35
CA PRO A 159 17.07 11.66 6.29
C PRO A 159 16.88 10.85 7.58
N GLY A 160 16.83 11.51 8.74
CA GLY A 160 16.57 10.87 10.03
C GLY A 160 15.16 10.30 10.12
N VAL A 161 14.13 11.12 9.80
CA VAL A 161 12.73 10.69 9.76
C VAL A 161 12.53 9.58 8.72
N TRP A 162 13.11 9.74 7.52
CA TRP A 162 13.06 8.75 6.45
C TRP A 162 13.56 7.37 6.90
N ARG A 163 14.67 7.33 7.66
CA ARG A 163 15.24 6.06 8.14
C ARG A 163 14.43 5.41 9.24
N SER A 164 13.85 6.22 10.14
CA SER A 164 13.29 5.71 11.41
C SER A 164 11.77 5.57 11.43
N GLN A 165 11.02 6.18 10.49
CA GLN A 165 9.57 6.20 10.54
C GLN A 165 8.94 5.56 9.30
N GLY A 166 7.92 4.71 9.52
CA GLY A 166 7.03 4.18 8.50
C GLY A 166 5.87 5.12 8.22
N GLY A 167 5.21 4.93 7.07
CA GLY A 167 4.05 5.72 6.68
C GLY A 167 4.10 6.20 5.24
N TRP A 168 3.25 7.17 4.96
CA TRP A 168 3.17 7.80 3.66
C TRP A 168 4.13 8.98 3.54
N TYR A 169 4.77 9.07 2.40
CA TYR A 169 5.67 10.15 2.03
C TYR A 169 5.27 10.72 0.66
N ALA A 170 5.34 12.03 0.50
CA ALA A 170 5.36 12.63 -0.82
C ALA A 170 6.73 12.41 -1.47
N HIS A 171 6.85 12.43 -2.79
CA HIS A 171 8.15 12.48 -3.46
C HIS A 171 9.00 13.65 -2.94
N ALA A 172 8.33 14.79 -2.66
CA ALA A 172 8.92 15.97 -2.02
C ALA A 172 9.61 15.71 -0.68
N HIS A 173 9.31 14.59 -0.01
CA HIS A 173 9.87 14.21 1.29
C HIS A 173 11.07 13.26 1.18
N VAL A 174 11.29 12.66 0.01
CA VAL A 174 12.31 11.63 -0.18
C VAL A 174 13.70 12.28 -0.25
N PRO A 175 14.66 11.84 0.58
CA PRO A 175 16.03 12.35 0.54
C PRO A 175 16.65 12.23 -0.86
N GLU A 176 17.51 13.17 -1.22
CA GLU A 176 18.33 13.15 -2.44
C GLU A 176 17.55 13.09 -3.78
N ASN A 177 16.23 13.17 -3.74
CA ASN A 177 15.36 13.28 -4.90
C ASN A 177 15.03 14.76 -5.19
N ASN A 178 14.82 15.11 -6.45
CA ASN A 178 14.65 16.51 -6.87
C ASN A 178 13.18 16.90 -7.07
N HIS A 179 12.28 15.94 -7.11
CA HIS A 179 10.86 16.17 -7.34
C HIS A 179 10.17 16.76 -6.11
N VAL A 180 9.08 17.49 -6.33
CA VAL A 180 8.33 18.22 -5.31
C VAL A 180 6.85 17.83 -5.27
N ASP A 181 6.46 16.82 -6.05
CA ASP A 181 5.11 16.28 -6.13
C ASP A 181 4.75 15.48 -4.86
N PRO A 182 3.44 15.21 -4.67
CA PRO A 182 2.27 15.45 -5.52
C PRO A 182 1.53 16.76 -5.25
N GLY A 183 1.97 17.63 -4.35
CA GLY A 183 1.31 18.89 -4.00
C GLY A 183 0.01 18.75 -3.18
N SER A 184 -0.73 17.68 -3.35
CA SER A 184 -1.90 17.28 -2.53
C SER A 184 -2.14 15.77 -2.64
N TRP A 185 -2.74 15.19 -1.61
CA TRP A 185 -3.10 13.77 -1.58
C TRP A 185 -4.37 13.57 -0.76
N PRO A 186 -5.22 12.57 -1.08
CA PRO A 186 -6.45 12.35 -0.32
C PRO A 186 -6.17 12.02 1.15
N VAL A 187 -7.07 12.45 2.04
CA VAL A 187 -6.96 12.16 3.47
C VAL A 187 -7.32 10.70 3.78
N PHE A 188 -6.70 10.10 4.79
CA PHE A 188 -6.92 8.70 5.15
C PHE A 188 -8.36 8.38 5.56
N VAL A 189 -9.09 9.35 6.11
CA VAL A 189 -10.52 9.19 6.45
C VAL A 189 -11.36 8.85 5.22
N GLN A 190 -11.01 9.35 4.04
CA GLN A 190 -11.70 9.04 2.78
C GLN A 190 -11.47 7.59 2.31
N ALA A 191 -10.41 6.93 2.80
CA ALA A 191 -10.14 5.52 2.52
C ALA A 191 -10.93 4.57 3.43
N GLN A 192 -11.59 5.08 4.46
CA GLN A 192 -12.44 4.27 5.34
C GLN A 192 -13.79 3.98 4.67
N PRO A 193 -14.44 2.83 4.96
CA PRO A 193 -15.75 2.50 4.40
C PRO A 193 -16.74 3.64 4.63
N ASN A 194 -17.52 4.00 3.60
CA ASN A 194 -18.57 5.02 3.69
C ASN A 194 -19.47 4.73 4.88
N ARG A 195 -19.54 5.71 5.78
CA ARG A 195 -20.43 5.70 6.92
C ARG A 195 -21.76 6.35 6.52
N PRO A 196 -22.88 5.63 6.42
CA PRO A 196 -24.18 6.28 6.31
C PRO A 196 -24.49 6.97 7.63
N GLY A 197 -24.54 8.31 7.62
CA GLY A 197 -25.09 9.15 8.69
C GLY A 197 -24.54 8.92 10.10
N GLY A 198 -23.85 9.91 10.62
CA GLY A 198 -23.39 10.26 11.97
C GLY A 198 -23.78 9.44 13.20
N GLY A 199 -23.38 8.16 13.26
CA GLY A 199 -23.40 7.35 14.49
C GLY A 199 -21.96 7.06 15.00
N PRO A 200 -21.73 6.57 16.22
CA PRO A 200 -20.42 6.21 16.73
C PRO A 200 -19.73 5.20 15.78
N ALA A 201 -18.40 5.31 15.61
CA ALA A 201 -17.62 4.49 14.71
C ALA A 201 -17.92 3.00 14.93
N VAL A 202 -18.64 2.37 14.00
CA VAL A 202 -18.75 0.91 13.99
C VAL A 202 -17.38 0.41 13.54
N ARG A 203 -16.63 -0.22 14.45
CA ARG A 203 -15.44 -1.00 14.12
C ARG A 203 -15.84 -2.00 13.03
N PRO A 204 -15.00 -2.31 12.01
CA PRO A 204 -15.25 -3.45 11.15
C PRO A 204 -15.62 -4.66 11.99
N ALA A 205 -16.56 -5.48 11.55
CA ALA A 205 -16.94 -6.66 12.32
C ALA A 205 -15.77 -7.63 12.54
N PHE A 206 -14.77 -7.54 11.66
CA PHE A 206 -13.60 -8.41 11.65
C PHE A 206 -12.31 -7.62 11.49
N GLU A 207 -11.24 -8.16 12.07
CA GLU A 207 -9.90 -7.59 12.02
C GLU A 207 -9.37 -7.59 10.58
N PRO A 208 -8.93 -6.44 10.02
CA PRO A 208 -8.28 -6.41 8.73
C PRO A 208 -7.02 -7.29 8.72
N PHE A 209 -6.65 -7.85 7.57
CA PHE A 209 -5.41 -8.62 7.45
C PHE A 209 -4.19 -7.75 7.81
N PRO A 210 -3.44 -8.09 8.87
CA PRO A 210 -2.35 -7.23 9.36
C PRO A 210 -1.05 -7.35 8.55
N GLY A 211 -1.06 -8.17 7.49
CA GLY A 211 0.12 -8.49 6.68
C GLY A 211 0.82 -9.78 7.11
N ALA A 212 1.45 -10.49 6.16
CA ALA A 212 2.14 -11.75 6.44
C ALA A 212 3.33 -11.57 7.41
N SER A 213 4.02 -10.44 7.33
CA SER A 213 5.14 -10.09 8.22
C SER A 213 4.73 -9.83 9.68
N PHE A 214 3.43 -9.68 9.95
CA PHE A 214 2.92 -9.59 11.32
C PHE A 214 3.11 -10.91 12.09
N PHE A 215 3.07 -12.05 11.43
CA PHE A 215 3.06 -13.39 12.03
C PHE A 215 4.48 -13.94 12.20
N LEU A 216 5.26 -13.26 13.06
CA LEU A 216 6.63 -13.66 13.42
C LEU A 216 6.63 -14.42 14.75
N ASP A 217 7.49 -15.43 14.85
CA ASP A 217 7.65 -16.23 16.05
C ASP A 217 7.94 -15.36 17.29
N GLY A 218 7.20 -15.59 18.37
CA GLY A 218 7.27 -14.80 19.58
C GLY A 218 6.53 -13.45 19.56
N ARG A 219 5.93 -13.02 18.44
CA ARG A 219 5.12 -11.80 18.43
C ARG A 219 3.91 -11.91 19.33
N LYS A 220 3.71 -10.94 20.21
CA LYS A 220 2.55 -10.86 21.10
C LYS A 220 1.55 -9.82 20.59
N SER A 221 0.26 -10.21 20.49
CA SER A 221 -0.82 -9.32 20.08
C SER A 221 -2.21 -9.92 20.42
N PRO A 222 -3.20 -9.09 20.82
CA PRO A 222 -4.58 -9.52 20.98
C PRO A 222 -5.21 -10.01 19.65
N ILE A 223 -4.72 -9.57 18.49
CA ILE A 223 -5.11 -10.08 17.16
C ILE A 223 -4.79 -11.59 17.04
N ILE A 224 -3.63 -12.01 17.56
CA ILE A 224 -3.22 -13.43 17.55
C ILE A 224 -4.17 -14.24 18.40
N ALA A 225 -4.55 -13.76 19.59
CA ALA A 225 -5.52 -14.43 20.43
C ALA A 225 -6.91 -14.53 19.79
N ALA A 226 -7.35 -13.49 19.09
CA ALA A 226 -8.62 -13.51 18.35
C ALA A 226 -8.59 -14.53 17.21
N MET A 227 -7.50 -14.54 16.43
CA MET A 227 -7.25 -15.54 15.38
C MET A 227 -7.22 -16.97 15.95
N HIS A 228 -6.49 -17.19 17.04
CA HIS A 228 -6.42 -18.49 17.73
C HIS A 228 -7.83 -19.03 18.04
N ARG A 229 -8.67 -18.23 18.70
CA ARG A 229 -10.06 -18.61 19.02
C ARG A 229 -10.87 -18.93 17.77
N ARG A 230 -10.68 -18.20 16.68
CA ARG A 230 -11.35 -18.47 15.40
C ARG A 230 -10.90 -19.77 14.78
N LEU A 231 -9.60 -20.08 14.78
CA LEU A 231 -9.07 -21.34 14.27
C LEU A 231 -9.62 -22.54 15.06
N VAL A 232 -9.72 -22.42 16.38
CA VAL A 232 -10.35 -23.45 17.23
C VAL A 232 -11.83 -23.61 16.87
N ALA A 233 -12.58 -22.53 16.74
CA ALA A 233 -14.00 -22.54 16.36
C ALA A 233 -14.24 -23.16 14.98
N GLU A 234 -13.29 -23.01 14.04
CA GLU A 234 -13.32 -23.62 12.72
C GLU A 234 -12.86 -25.09 12.69
N GLY A 235 -12.56 -25.70 13.85
CA GLY A 235 -12.08 -27.07 13.96
C GLY A 235 -10.65 -27.28 13.47
N CYS A 236 -9.88 -26.19 13.40
CA CYS A 236 -8.48 -26.18 12.97
C CYS A 236 -7.50 -26.18 14.15
N ASP A 237 -7.94 -26.66 15.32
CA ASP A 237 -7.11 -26.76 16.52
C ASP A 237 -5.98 -27.77 16.33
N ARG A 238 -4.74 -27.28 16.31
CA ARG A 238 -3.51 -28.08 16.25
C ARG A 238 -2.51 -27.61 17.32
N TYR A 239 -3.05 -27.03 18.38
CA TYR A 239 -2.30 -26.60 19.54
C TYR A 239 -1.95 -27.80 20.42
N GLN A 240 -0.75 -27.82 20.99
CA GLN A 240 -0.24 -28.93 21.81
C GLN A 240 0.04 -28.49 23.25
N SER A 241 -0.12 -27.22 23.58
CA SER A 241 0.13 -26.64 24.89
C SER A 241 -0.83 -25.51 25.18
N SER A 242 -1.06 -25.25 26.46
CA SER A 242 -1.84 -24.12 26.98
C SER A 242 -0.99 -22.83 27.12
N GLY A 243 -0.08 -22.56 26.17
CA GLY A 243 0.75 -21.35 26.19
C GLY A 243 -0.06 -20.06 26.05
N ASP A 244 0.63 -18.93 26.11
CA ASP A 244 0.01 -17.62 25.92
C ASP A 244 -0.58 -17.51 24.52
N ILE A 245 -1.91 -17.51 24.42
CA ILE A 245 -2.65 -17.46 23.15
C ILE A 245 -2.48 -16.15 22.38
N GLU A 246 -1.88 -15.13 22.99
CA GLU A 246 -1.53 -13.88 22.34
C GLU A 246 -0.18 -13.94 21.60
N VAL A 247 0.60 -15.02 21.81
CA VAL A 247 1.95 -15.13 21.24
C VAL A 247 1.94 -16.07 20.04
N TRP A 248 2.33 -15.56 18.87
CA TRP A 248 2.47 -16.35 17.66
C TRP A 248 3.58 -17.39 17.80
N GLY A 249 3.28 -18.61 17.42
CA GLY A 249 4.24 -19.71 17.45
C GLY A 249 3.86 -20.88 16.53
N ALA A 250 4.61 -21.97 16.66
CA ALA A 250 4.43 -23.14 15.80
C ALA A 250 3.02 -23.77 15.89
N GLY A 251 2.31 -23.62 17.02
CA GLY A 251 0.93 -24.04 17.18
C GLY A 251 -0.02 -23.29 16.26
N ASP A 252 0.14 -21.96 16.19
CA ASP A 252 -0.65 -21.09 15.31
C ASP A 252 -0.40 -21.42 13.85
N ALA A 253 0.87 -21.58 13.45
CA ALA A 253 1.23 -21.92 12.08
C ALA A 253 0.61 -23.27 11.66
N ARG A 254 0.66 -24.30 12.51
CA ARG A 254 0.02 -25.60 12.22
C ARG A 254 -1.50 -25.48 12.11
N SER A 255 -2.12 -24.74 13.00
CA SER A 255 -3.57 -24.52 13.02
C SER A 255 -4.01 -23.71 11.80
N TYR A 256 -3.23 -22.69 11.42
CA TYR A 256 -3.50 -21.90 10.23
C TYR A 256 -3.29 -22.68 8.92
N ALA A 257 -2.29 -23.56 8.85
CA ALA A 257 -2.11 -24.48 7.73
C ALA A 257 -3.31 -25.45 7.59
N ALA A 258 -3.88 -25.91 8.71
CA ALA A 258 -5.10 -26.72 8.68
C ALA A 258 -6.29 -25.92 8.13
N TRP A 259 -6.43 -24.66 8.50
CA TRP A 259 -7.42 -23.74 7.95
C TRP A 259 -7.25 -23.53 6.44
N GLN A 260 -6.03 -23.27 5.98
CA GLN A 260 -5.72 -23.11 4.56
C GLN A 260 -6.13 -24.37 3.77
N ARG A 261 -5.80 -25.58 4.28
CA ARG A 261 -6.22 -26.83 3.65
C ARG A 261 -7.75 -27.01 3.63
N LYS A 262 -8.44 -26.61 4.70
CA LYS A 262 -9.91 -26.62 4.77
C LYS A 262 -10.52 -25.71 3.69
N LEU A 263 -9.84 -24.63 3.33
CA LEU A 263 -10.22 -23.72 2.25
C LEU A 263 -9.85 -24.22 0.84
N GLY A 264 -9.16 -25.35 0.72
CA GLY A 264 -8.73 -25.93 -0.56
C GLY A 264 -7.32 -25.52 -1.02
N PHE A 265 -6.55 -24.82 -0.20
CA PHE A 265 -5.15 -24.56 -0.49
C PHE A 265 -4.31 -25.83 -0.30
N ALA A 266 -3.25 -25.99 -1.12
CA ALA A 266 -2.38 -27.17 -1.09
C ALA A 266 -0.90 -26.78 -1.27
N GLY A 267 0.01 -27.71 -0.94
CA GLY A 267 1.45 -27.49 -1.11
C GLY A 267 1.95 -26.23 -0.37
N SER A 268 2.72 -25.41 -1.06
CA SER A 268 3.30 -24.17 -0.53
C SER A 268 2.25 -23.11 -0.11
N ASP A 269 1.02 -23.23 -0.65
CA ASP A 269 -0.06 -22.27 -0.33
C ASP A 269 -0.77 -22.60 0.98
N ALA A 270 -0.49 -23.79 1.57
CA ALA A 270 -0.95 -24.21 2.89
C ALA A 270 0.20 -24.23 3.91
N ASN A 271 1.03 -23.20 3.89
CA ASN A 271 2.27 -23.09 4.67
C ASN A 271 2.09 -22.65 6.14
N GLY A 272 0.85 -22.28 6.51
CA GLY A 272 0.54 -21.83 7.87
C GLY A 272 0.77 -20.35 8.13
N ILE A 273 1.32 -19.60 7.19
CA ILE A 273 1.41 -18.14 7.28
C ILE A 273 0.12 -17.53 6.72
N PRO A 274 -0.60 -16.68 7.47
CA PRO A 274 -1.81 -16.03 6.99
C PRO A 274 -1.57 -15.23 5.71
N GLY A 275 -2.51 -15.35 4.76
CA GLY A 275 -2.58 -14.54 3.56
C GLY A 275 -3.94 -13.85 3.48
N PRO A 276 -4.08 -12.75 2.69
CA PRO A 276 -5.30 -11.94 2.64
C PRO A 276 -6.57 -12.77 2.43
N SER A 277 -6.59 -13.64 1.42
CA SER A 277 -7.76 -14.44 1.06
C SER A 277 -8.17 -15.44 2.15
N SER A 278 -7.21 -16.05 2.84
CA SER A 278 -7.49 -17.00 3.92
C SER A 278 -7.86 -16.28 5.22
N TRP A 279 -7.31 -15.09 5.46
CA TRP A 279 -7.62 -14.23 6.60
C TRP A 279 -9.05 -13.70 6.53
N ASP A 280 -9.45 -13.13 5.39
CA ASP A 280 -10.80 -12.59 5.17
C ASP A 280 -11.88 -13.66 5.42
N ARG A 281 -11.60 -14.91 5.01
CA ARG A 281 -12.51 -16.05 5.24
C ARG A 281 -12.52 -16.54 6.69
N LEU A 282 -11.45 -16.32 7.44
CA LEU A 282 -11.39 -16.70 8.86
C LEU A 282 -12.26 -15.78 9.71
N GLN A 283 -12.52 -14.55 9.27
CA GLN A 283 -13.37 -13.58 9.97
C GLN A 283 -12.94 -13.37 11.42
N VAL A 284 -11.66 -13.06 11.63
CA VAL A 284 -11.10 -12.80 12.95
C VAL A 284 -11.81 -11.60 13.58
N PRO A 285 -12.42 -11.71 14.77
CA PRO A 285 -13.09 -10.60 15.43
C PRO A 285 -12.13 -9.44 15.68
N ASN A 286 -12.62 -8.22 15.50
CA ASN A 286 -11.87 -7.00 15.79
C ASN A 286 -11.60 -6.86 17.29
N VAL A 287 -10.39 -6.47 17.68
CA VAL A 287 -9.90 -6.39 19.07
C VAL A 287 -9.42 -4.99 19.43
#